data_261609dbd9822da3d11d6921e508fdd5
#
_entry.id   261609dbd9822da3d11d6921e508fdd5
#
_cell.length_a   1.000
_cell.length_b   1.000
_cell.length_c   1.000
_cell.angle_alpha   90.00
_cell.angle_beta   90.00
_cell.angle_gamma   90.00
#
_symmetry.space_group_name_H-M   'P 1'
#
loop_
_entity.id
_entity.type
_entity.pdbx_description
1 polymer ?
#
loop_
_entity_poly.entity_id
_entity_poly.type
_entity_poly.pdbx_seq_one_letter_code
_entity_poly.pdbx_strand_id
1 'polypeptide(L)'
;MSTLEHKLTKTTETVFTAEFHSLDGNGLEKAKKYADRFQGWFDGVNATDNTAAHAHASNVATAIAIKQLGLEPILQIVCRDKNRLAQQADIMGASMFGVENFVALTGDDVTAGDEPEARRVFDTDGPQLVRLMGTLK
;
A
#
# COMPACT_ATOMS: atom_id res chain seq x y z
N MET A 1 -14.64 9.39 3.63
CA MET A 1 -14.43 8.45 4.78
C MET A 1 -14.57 7.03 4.24
N SER A 2 -13.51 6.26 4.26
CA SER A 2 -13.53 4.87 3.82
C SER A 2 -14.36 3.98 4.74
N THR A 3 -14.76 2.81 4.27
CA THR A 3 -15.45 1.82 5.11
C THR A 3 -14.56 1.37 6.27
N LEU A 4 -13.27 1.22 6.03
CA LEU A 4 -12.27 0.87 7.05
C LEU A 4 -12.14 1.97 8.10
N GLU A 5 -12.02 3.24 7.70
CA GLU A 5 -11.97 4.38 8.63
C GLU A 5 -13.22 4.45 9.50
N HIS A 6 -14.41 4.28 8.90
CA HIS A 6 -15.68 4.26 9.64
C HIS A 6 -15.66 3.15 10.70
N LYS A 7 -15.27 1.93 10.33
CA LYS A 7 -15.23 0.80 11.26
C LYS A 7 -14.25 1.05 12.40
N LEU A 8 -13.05 1.58 12.10
CA LEU A 8 -12.03 1.89 13.10
C LEU A 8 -12.40 3.02 14.06
N THR A 9 -13.19 4.01 13.61
CA THR A 9 -13.42 5.23 14.39
C THR A 9 -14.82 5.35 14.98
N LYS A 10 -15.81 4.64 14.44
CA LYS A 10 -17.23 4.78 14.78
C LYS A 10 -17.87 3.50 15.33
N THR A 11 -17.16 2.39 15.34
CA THR A 11 -17.66 1.13 15.88
C THR A 11 -16.71 0.53 16.91
N THR A 12 -17.17 -0.49 17.64
CA THR A 12 -16.34 -1.32 18.55
C THR A 12 -16.07 -2.70 17.97
N GLU A 13 -16.39 -2.90 16.69
CA GLU A 13 -16.19 -4.17 16.01
C GLU A 13 -14.72 -4.45 15.76
N THR A 14 -14.35 -5.72 15.80
CA THR A 14 -13.00 -6.14 15.42
C THR A 14 -12.76 -5.89 13.93
N VAL A 15 -11.64 -5.28 13.61
CA VAL A 15 -11.19 -5.05 12.23
C VAL A 15 -10.20 -6.13 11.83
N PHE A 16 -10.46 -6.77 10.69
CA PHE A 16 -9.57 -7.77 10.09
C PHE A 16 -8.95 -7.21 8.81
N THR A 17 -7.64 -7.26 8.72
CA THR A 17 -6.90 -6.91 7.51
C THR A 17 -6.02 -8.05 7.04
N ALA A 18 -5.72 -8.09 5.76
CA ALA A 18 -4.82 -9.08 5.16
C ALA A 18 -3.82 -8.40 4.24
N GLU A 19 -2.75 -9.10 3.89
CA GLU A 19 -1.84 -8.68 2.83
C GLU A 19 -2.25 -9.31 1.51
N PHE A 20 -2.27 -8.49 0.47
CA PHE A 20 -2.46 -8.94 -0.89
C PHE A 20 -1.11 -9.40 -1.45
N HIS A 21 -1.06 -10.61 -1.97
CA HIS A 21 0.18 -11.13 -2.55
C HIS A 21 0.69 -10.23 -3.67
N SER A 22 1.99 -10.00 -3.68
CA SER A 22 2.67 -9.26 -4.73
C SER A 22 2.31 -9.80 -6.11
N LEU A 23 2.02 -8.89 -7.03
CA LEU A 23 1.68 -9.21 -8.41
C LEU A 23 2.92 -9.03 -9.27
N ASP A 24 3.58 -10.13 -9.61
CA ASP A 24 4.80 -10.11 -10.42
C ASP A 24 4.50 -10.66 -11.80
N GLY A 25 3.98 -9.79 -12.67
CA GLY A 25 3.51 -10.18 -13.99
C GLY A 25 2.15 -10.90 -13.99
N ASN A 26 1.79 -11.53 -15.08
CA ASN A 26 0.56 -12.31 -15.28
C ASN A 26 -0.77 -11.53 -15.24
N GLY A 27 -0.72 -10.20 -15.33
CA GLY A 27 -1.91 -9.36 -15.48
C GLY A 27 -2.88 -9.40 -14.30
N LEU A 28 -4.06 -8.83 -14.52
CA LEU A 28 -5.10 -8.68 -13.48
C LEU A 28 -5.82 -10.00 -13.12
N GLU A 29 -5.67 -11.06 -13.88
CA GLU A 29 -6.32 -12.35 -13.60
C GLU A 29 -5.89 -12.94 -12.26
N LYS A 30 -4.59 -12.82 -11.93
CA LYS A 30 -4.07 -13.24 -10.64
C LYS A 30 -4.66 -12.40 -9.49
N ALA A 31 -4.75 -11.08 -9.70
CA ALA A 31 -5.36 -10.16 -8.74
C ALA A 31 -6.83 -10.52 -8.47
N LYS A 32 -7.60 -10.77 -9.52
CA LYS A 32 -9.01 -11.18 -9.42
C LYS A 32 -9.17 -12.46 -8.61
N LYS A 33 -8.36 -13.47 -8.90
CA LYS A 33 -8.38 -14.76 -8.20
C LYS A 33 -8.09 -14.61 -6.69
N TYR A 34 -7.21 -13.68 -6.30
CA TYR A 34 -6.99 -13.38 -4.88
C TYR A 34 -8.13 -12.56 -4.28
N ALA A 35 -8.66 -11.58 -5.01
CA ALA A 35 -9.78 -10.78 -4.56
C ALA A 35 -11.01 -11.64 -4.24
N ASP A 36 -11.33 -12.61 -5.09
CA ASP A 36 -12.43 -13.56 -4.86
C ASP A 36 -12.29 -14.34 -3.55
N ARG A 37 -11.05 -14.59 -3.10
CA ARG A 37 -10.79 -15.28 -1.82
C ARG A 37 -10.91 -14.37 -0.60
N PHE A 38 -10.69 -13.06 -0.78
CA PHE A 38 -10.73 -12.08 0.31
C PHE A 38 -12.09 -11.44 0.49
N GLN A 39 -12.93 -11.52 -0.54
CA GLN A 39 -14.25 -10.91 -0.54
C GLN A 39 -15.11 -11.36 0.66
N GLY A 40 -15.56 -10.39 1.46
CA GLY A 40 -16.42 -10.64 2.63
C GLY A 40 -15.70 -11.10 3.90
N TRP A 41 -14.37 -11.28 3.87
CA TRP A 41 -13.60 -11.75 5.02
C TRP A 41 -12.77 -10.65 5.71
N PHE A 42 -12.33 -9.65 4.95
CA PHE A 42 -11.43 -8.61 5.44
C PHE A 42 -12.02 -7.21 5.23
N ASP A 43 -11.78 -6.34 6.19
CA ASP A 43 -12.20 -4.94 6.17
C ASP A 43 -11.24 -4.06 5.37
N GLY A 44 -10.00 -4.50 5.23
CA GLY A 44 -8.97 -3.85 4.46
C GLY A 44 -7.90 -4.81 3.98
N VAL A 45 -7.31 -4.51 2.82
CA VAL A 45 -6.30 -5.37 2.19
C VAL A 45 -5.08 -4.55 1.83
N ASN A 46 -3.93 -4.91 2.38
CA ASN A 46 -2.67 -4.21 2.19
C ASN A 46 -2.10 -4.47 0.78
N ALA A 47 -1.86 -3.40 0.03
CA ALA A 47 -1.01 -3.39 -1.14
C ALA A 47 0.43 -3.09 -0.69
N THR A 48 1.25 -4.14 -0.61
CA THR A 48 2.62 -4.07 -0.09
C THR A 48 3.56 -3.33 -1.03
N ASP A 49 4.59 -2.69 -0.49
CA ASP A 49 5.57 -1.90 -1.25
C ASP A 49 6.95 -2.56 -1.16
N ASN A 50 7.35 -3.27 -2.20
CA ASN A 50 8.63 -3.97 -2.32
C ASN A 50 9.03 -4.73 -1.04
N THR A 51 8.17 -5.65 -0.62
CA THR A 51 8.31 -6.43 0.63
C THR A 51 9.66 -7.12 0.70
N ALA A 52 10.31 -7.05 1.87
CA ALA A 52 11.66 -7.59 2.12
C ALA A 52 12.72 -7.08 1.13
N ALA A 53 12.55 -5.87 0.60
CA ALA A 53 13.42 -5.25 -0.40
C ALA A 53 13.54 -6.02 -1.72
N HIS A 54 12.57 -6.86 -2.06
CA HIS A 54 12.47 -7.48 -3.37
C HIS A 54 11.64 -6.60 -4.31
N ALA A 55 12.02 -6.57 -5.57
CA ALA A 55 11.29 -5.82 -6.59
C ALA A 55 9.98 -6.52 -6.95
N HIS A 56 8.87 -5.78 -6.83
CA HIS A 56 7.52 -6.25 -7.13
C HIS A 56 6.78 -5.28 -8.04
N ALA A 57 5.62 -5.67 -8.53
CA ALA A 57 4.73 -4.75 -9.25
C ALA A 57 4.37 -3.55 -8.36
N SER A 58 4.20 -2.38 -8.98
CA SER A 58 3.89 -1.13 -8.28
C SER A 58 2.75 -1.30 -7.26
N ASN A 59 3.03 -0.92 -6.01
CA ASN A 59 2.05 -0.88 -4.93
C ASN A 59 0.84 -0.01 -5.27
N VAL A 60 1.03 1.12 -5.96
CA VAL A 60 -0.04 2.01 -6.43
C VAL A 60 -0.95 1.27 -7.43
N ALA A 61 -0.36 0.62 -8.43
CA ALA A 61 -1.13 -0.16 -9.40
C ALA A 61 -1.89 -1.30 -8.72
N THR A 62 -1.27 -1.99 -7.76
CA THR A 62 -1.89 -3.05 -6.98
C THR A 62 -3.06 -2.53 -6.14
N ALA A 63 -2.91 -1.38 -5.44
CA ALA A 63 -3.98 -0.78 -4.66
C ALA A 63 -5.18 -0.35 -5.53
N ILE A 64 -4.92 0.23 -6.70
CA ILE A 64 -5.96 0.58 -7.67
C ILE A 64 -6.71 -0.69 -8.14
N ALA A 65 -5.98 -1.76 -8.47
CA ALA A 65 -6.59 -3.03 -8.86
C ALA A 65 -7.46 -3.62 -7.73
N ILE A 66 -6.98 -3.62 -6.49
CA ILE A 66 -7.74 -4.04 -5.31
C ILE A 66 -9.06 -3.25 -5.20
N LYS A 67 -8.99 -1.91 -5.36
CA LYS A 67 -10.18 -1.04 -5.31
C LYS A 67 -11.17 -1.35 -6.43
N GLN A 68 -10.69 -1.53 -7.66
CA GLN A 68 -11.52 -1.88 -8.81
C GLN A 68 -12.18 -3.26 -8.68
N LEU A 69 -11.57 -4.16 -7.94
CA LEU A 69 -12.11 -5.49 -7.63
C LEU A 69 -13.08 -5.50 -6.44
N GLY A 70 -13.42 -4.33 -5.89
CA GLY A 70 -14.43 -4.18 -4.84
C GLY A 70 -13.94 -4.44 -3.43
N LEU A 71 -12.62 -4.51 -3.22
CA LEU A 71 -12.00 -4.58 -1.89
C LEU A 71 -11.57 -3.19 -1.41
N GLU A 72 -11.34 -3.04 -0.12
CA GLU A 72 -10.84 -1.79 0.48
C GLU A 72 -9.32 -1.84 0.58
N PRO A 73 -8.56 -1.10 -0.27
CA PRO A 73 -7.11 -1.12 -0.24
C PRO A 73 -6.55 -0.30 0.92
N ILE A 74 -5.44 -0.80 1.47
CA ILE A 74 -4.53 -0.07 2.35
C ILE A 74 -3.20 0.01 1.61
N LEU A 75 -2.87 1.19 1.06
CA LEU A 75 -1.64 1.38 0.30
C LEU A 75 -0.46 1.58 1.24
N GLN A 76 0.49 0.65 1.21
CA GLN A 76 1.76 0.80 1.92
C GLN A 76 2.71 1.69 1.12
N ILE A 77 3.36 2.64 1.78
CA ILE A 77 4.38 3.53 1.21
C ILE A 77 5.66 3.37 2.01
N VAL A 78 6.70 2.86 1.36
CA VAL A 78 8.02 2.67 1.98
C VAL A 78 8.93 3.88 1.76
N CYS A 79 9.67 4.27 2.81
CA CYS A 79 10.62 5.39 2.73
C CYS A 79 11.93 5.01 2.02
N ARG A 80 12.26 3.73 1.96
CA ARG A 80 13.53 3.23 1.44
C ARG A 80 13.79 3.61 -0.02
N ASP A 81 12.79 3.49 -0.89
CA ASP A 81 12.98 3.49 -2.34
C ASP A 81 12.68 4.84 -3.01
N LYS A 82 11.97 5.75 -2.33
CA LYS A 82 11.42 6.97 -2.94
C LYS A 82 11.64 8.20 -2.07
N ASN A 83 11.95 9.32 -2.72
CA ASN A 83 11.97 10.61 -2.04
C ASN A 83 10.53 11.15 -1.83
N ARG A 84 10.40 12.20 -1.03
CA ARG A 84 9.11 12.79 -0.67
C ARG A 84 8.28 13.29 -1.85
N LEU A 85 8.90 13.69 -2.96
CA LEU A 85 8.16 14.09 -4.17
C LEU A 85 7.48 12.88 -4.80
N ALA A 86 8.20 11.77 -4.95
CA ALA A 86 7.66 10.54 -5.50
C ALA A 86 6.60 9.94 -4.58
N GLN A 87 6.83 9.95 -3.26
CA GLN A 87 5.85 9.49 -2.27
C GLN A 87 4.52 10.29 -2.36
N GLN A 88 4.59 11.63 -2.44
CA GLN A 88 3.41 12.47 -2.61
C GLN A 88 2.69 12.19 -3.93
N ALA A 89 3.44 12.03 -5.02
CA ALA A 89 2.86 11.70 -6.33
C ALA A 89 2.10 10.37 -6.30
N ASP A 90 2.66 9.35 -5.65
CA ASP A 90 2.02 8.05 -5.48
C ASP A 90 0.72 8.15 -4.66
N ILE A 91 0.75 8.87 -3.54
CA ILE A 91 -0.42 9.08 -2.68
C ILE A 91 -1.53 9.81 -3.44
N MET A 92 -1.20 10.94 -4.08
CA MET A 92 -2.18 11.71 -4.87
C MET A 92 -2.71 10.89 -6.04
N GLY A 93 -1.84 10.15 -6.75
CA GLY A 93 -2.22 9.30 -7.86
C GLY A 93 -3.18 8.18 -7.44
N ALA A 94 -2.89 7.50 -6.33
CA ALA A 94 -3.76 6.47 -5.79
C ALA A 94 -5.12 7.05 -5.34
N SER A 95 -5.10 8.23 -4.70
CA SER A 95 -6.31 8.90 -4.24
C SER A 95 -7.26 9.29 -5.38
N MET A 96 -6.74 9.61 -6.58
CA MET A 96 -7.56 9.87 -7.77
C MET A 96 -8.44 8.67 -8.15
N PHE A 97 -8.04 7.46 -7.77
CA PHE A 97 -8.78 6.21 -8.02
C PHE A 97 -9.53 5.70 -6.77
N GLY A 98 -9.69 6.55 -5.76
CA GLY A 98 -10.49 6.24 -4.57
C GLY A 98 -9.77 5.41 -3.51
N VAL A 99 -8.44 5.36 -3.53
CA VAL A 99 -7.64 4.79 -2.43
C VAL A 99 -7.58 5.85 -1.31
N GLU A 100 -8.12 5.52 -0.15
CA GLU A 100 -8.26 6.44 0.98
C GLU A 100 -7.43 6.04 2.21
N ASN A 101 -6.91 4.79 2.24
CA ASN A 101 -6.15 4.29 3.39
C ASN A 101 -4.69 4.08 3.03
N PHE A 102 -3.79 4.61 3.86
CA PHE A 102 -2.35 4.59 3.65
C PHE A 102 -1.61 4.16 4.90
N VAL A 103 -0.52 3.41 4.73
CA VAL A 103 0.42 3.05 5.80
C VAL A 103 1.81 3.52 5.43
N ALA A 104 2.43 4.30 6.32
CA ALA A 104 3.81 4.74 6.19
C ALA A 104 4.76 3.72 6.84
N LEU A 105 5.73 3.25 6.07
CA LEU A 105 6.75 2.30 6.52
C LEU A 105 8.15 2.88 6.29
N THR A 106 9.04 2.72 7.25
CA THR A 106 10.46 3.06 7.04
C THR A 106 11.06 2.11 6.00
N GLY A 107 10.79 0.82 6.12
CA GLY A 107 11.26 -0.22 5.20
C GLY A 107 12.52 -0.94 5.69
N ASP A 108 12.72 -2.16 5.21
CA ASP A 108 13.93 -2.95 5.42
C ASP A 108 15.10 -2.38 4.60
N ASP A 109 16.33 -2.75 4.96
CA ASP A 109 17.48 -2.36 4.17
C ASP A 109 17.53 -3.08 2.81
N VAL A 110 17.99 -2.41 1.76
CA VAL A 110 18.12 -2.97 0.40
C VAL A 110 18.98 -4.23 0.35
N THR A 111 19.92 -4.38 1.25
CA THR A 111 20.79 -5.57 1.33
C THR A 111 20.04 -6.84 1.73
N ALA A 112 18.80 -6.72 2.21
CA ALA A 112 17.95 -7.87 2.51
C ALA A 112 17.26 -8.46 1.27
N GLY A 113 17.25 -7.72 0.14
CA GLY A 113 16.50 -8.06 -1.06
C GLY A 113 17.34 -8.57 -2.23
N ASP A 114 16.74 -8.50 -3.41
CA ASP A 114 17.30 -9.01 -4.67
C ASP A 114 18.22 -8.00 -5.39
N GLU A 115 18.18 -6.71 -4.99
CA GLU A 115 19.00 -5.65 -5.57
C GLU A 115 19.85 -4.95 -4.48
N PRO A 116 20.85 -5.64 -3.90
CA PRO A 116 21.63 -5.10 -2.78
C PRO A 116 22.45 -3.86 -3.14
N GLU A 117 22.72 -3.62 -4.43
CA GLU A 117 23.44 -2.44 -4.95
C GLU A 117 22.51 -1.24 -5.16
N ALA A 118 21.19 -1.38 -4.98
CA ALA A 118 20.26 -0.27 -5.12
C ALA A 118 20.59 0.84 -4.11
N ARG A 119 20.44 2.09 -4.54
CA ARG A 119 20.68 3.24 -3.67
C ARG A 119 19.49 3.47 -2.74
N ARG A 120 19.76 3.41 -1.45
CA ARG A 120 18.81 3.81 -0.41
C ARG A 120 18.48 5.29 -0.55
N VAL A 121 17.22 5.64 -0.46
CA VAL A 121 16.77 7.04 -0.50
C VAL A 121 16.58 7.57 0.92
N PHE A 122 15.66 6.99 1.68
CA PHE A 122 15.33 7.40 3.05
C PHE A 122 15.32 8.93 3.26
N ASP A 123 14.70 9.64 2.30
CA ASP A 123 14.49 11.10 2.42
C ASP A 123 13.54 11.45 3.58
N THR A 124 12.67 10.50 3.92
CA THR A 124 11.78 10.53 5.09
C THR A 124 11.92 9.24 5.89
N ASP A 125 11.57 9.30 7.16
CA ASP A 125 11.23 8.13 7.97
C ASP A 125 9.70 7.95 8.08
N GLY A 126 9.24 6.87 8.69
CA GLY A 126 7.81 6.59 8.86
C GLY A 126 7.04 7.74 9.53
N PRO A 127 7.47 8.28 10.70
CA PRO A 127 6.83 9.42 11.35
C PRO A 127 6.81 10.70 10.51
N GLN A 128 7.87 10.98 9.76
CA GLN A 128 7.94 12.14 8.85
C GLN A 128 6.96 11.96 7.68
N LEU A 129 6.86 10.76 7.12
CA LEU A 129 5.93 10.44 6.05
C LEU A 129 4.47 10.57 6.51
N VAL A 130 4.14 10.11 7.72
CA VAL A 130 2.79 10.31 8.30
C VAL A 130 2.45 11.80 8.41
N ARG A 131 3.39 12.64 8.89
CA ARG A 131 3.17 14.09 8.92
C ARG A 131 2.98 14.69 7.53
N LEU A 132 3.76 14.23 6.55
CA LEU A 132 3.62 14.65 5.16
C LEU A 132 2.24 14.29 4.60
N MET A 133 1.78 13.06 4.80
CA MET A 133 0.43 12.61 4.42
C MET A 133 -0.67 13.51 4.98
N GLY A 134 -0.54 13.93 6.24
CA GLY A 134 -1.49 14.84 6.90
C GLY A 134 -1.56 16.25 6.30
N THR A 135 -0.59 16.65 5.47
CA THR A 135 -0.57 17.95 4.77
C THR A 135 -1.15 17.89 3.35
N LEU A 136 -1.30 16.69 2.80
CA LEU A 136 -1.90 16.49 1.47
C LEU A 136 -3.42 16.69 1.56
N LYS A 137 -3.95 17.53 0.67
CA LYS A 137 -5.38 17.87 0.60
C LYS A 137 -6.01 17.19 -0.60
#